data_60d2542bcef5d69dc2827f206dd81002
#
_entry.id   60d2542bcef5d69dc2827f206dd81002
#
_cell.length_a   1.000
_cell.length_b   1.000
_cell.length_c   1.000
_cell.angle_alpha   90.00
_cell.angle_beta   90.00
_cell.angle_gamma   90.00
#
_symmetry.space_group_name_H-M   'P 1'
#
loop_
_entity.id
_entity.type
_entity.pdbx_description
1 polymer ?
#
loop_
_entity_poly.entity_id
_entity_poly.type
_entity_poly.pdbx_seq_one_letter_code
_entity_poly.pdbx_strand_id
1 'polypeptide(L)'
;YEVPIEANEVRLTAIFQSFDDTDRIGPLRSARSYHPGIVAEYDGIFFHHGHSDLALPYLDDERCDDLEGIANSGWPAVFESSDHSAGHNIFTNQEKVMKQVEKLGFRTEMKQDYTYKFQFAKTSEKIVPEGGQDANKVSIGYTQNHPYFEYNAEDGRYYRYAFDKAHIDQANDKQVAVDNVIVE
;
A
#
# COMPACT_ATOMS: atom_id res chain seq x y z
N TYR A 1 0.58 -4.47 1.48
CA TYR A 1 1.84 -5.22 1.64
C TYR A 1 2.83 -4.41 2.45
N GLU A 2 3.54 -5.08 3.34
CA GLU A 2 4.64 -4.51 4.11
C GLU A 2 5.88 -5.36 3.83
N VAL A 3 6.91 -4.76 3.24
CA VAL A 3 8.11 -5.48 2.76
C VAL A 3 9.37 -4.75 3.22
N PRO A 4 10.39 -5.47 3.72
CA PRO A 4 11.65 -4.84 4.11
C PRO A 4 12.40 -4.30 2.90
N ILE A 5 13.13 -3.21 3.14
CA ILE A 5 14.04 -2.58 2.20
C ILE A 5 15.46 -2.48 2.82
N GLU A 6 16.32 -1.67 2.21
CA GLU A 6 17.68 -1.42 2.72
C GLU A 6 17.63 -0.88 4.16
N ALA A 7 18.70 -1.09 4.90
CA ALA A 7 18.88 -0.64 6.29
C ALA A 7 17.81 -1.17 7.28
N ASN A 8 17.18 -2.28 6.96
CA ASN A 8 16.07 -2.87 7.74
C ASN A 8 14.82 -1.98 7.89
N GLU A 9 14.71 -0.94 7.08
CA GLU A 9 13.47 -0.18 6.94
C GLU A 9 12.41 -1.01 6.22
N VAL A 10 11.16 -0.56 6.24
CA VAL A 10 10.06 -1.19 5.49
C VAL A 10 9.37 -0.20 4.56
N ARG A 11 8.76 -0.74 3.51
CA ARG A 11 7.84 -0.01 2.64
C ARG A 11 6.45 -0.62 2.74
N LEU A 12 5.47 0.25 2.79
CA LEU A 12 4.06 -0.13 2.67
C LEU A 12 3.62 0.09 1.22
N THR A 13 2.99 -0.91 0.64
CA THR A 13 2.28 -0.80 -0.63
C THR A 13 0.80 -0.96 -0.34
N ALA A 14 0.04 0.11 -0.52
CA ALA A 14 -1.40 0.09 -0.40
C ALA A 14 -2.03 -0.12 -1.79
N ILE A 15 -3.04 -0.97 -1.86
CA ILE A 15 -3.79 -1.26 -3.07
C ILE A 15 -5.22 -0.79 -2.83
N PHE A 16 -5.69 0.10 -3.67
CA PHE A 16 -7.02 0.67 -3.58
C PHE A 16 -7.83 0.27 -4.81
N GLN A 17 -9.03 -0.17 -4.61
CA GLN A 17 -10.01 -0.30 -5.69
C GLN A 17 -10.63 1.07 -6.01
N SER A 18 -10.85 1.88 -4.98
CA SER A 18 -11.25 3.27 -5.05
C SER A 18 -10.69 3.99 -3.82
N PHE A 19 -10.40 5.28 -3.96
CA PHE A 19 -9.93 6.14 -2.86
C PHE A 19 -10.56 7.52 -2.95
N ASP A 20 -11.84 7.52 -3.34
CA ASP A 20 -12.69 8.70 -3.40
C ASP A 20 -12.73 9.40 -2.03
N ASP A 21 -12.84 10.71 -2.03
CA ASP A 21 -12.88 11.56 -0.84
C ASP A 21 -11.61 11.49 0.05
N THR A 22 -10.50 11.00 -0.49
CA THR A 22 -9.22 10.99 0.23
C THR A 22 -8.41 12.24 -0.10
N ASP A 23 -8.31 13.14 0.86
CA ASP A 23 -7.60 14.41 0.69
C ASP A 23 -6.08 14.23 0.61
N ARG A 24 -5.54 13.19 1.28
CA ARG A 24 -4.10 13.00 1.39
C ARG A 24 -3.73 11.53 1.54
N ILE A 25 -2.88 11.03 0.63
CA ILE A 25 -2.24 9.72 0.68
C ILE A 25 -0.73 9.92 0.68
N GLY A 26 -0.03 9.30 1.59
CA GLY A 26 1.42 9.36 1.71
C GLY A 26 1.90 9.10 3.14
N PRO A 27 3.17 9.39 3.43
CA PRO A 27 4.16 9.94 2.50
C PRO A 27 4.55 8.94 1.41
N LEU A 28 4.59 9.43 0.17
CA LEU A 28 5.02 8.64 -0.98
C LEU A 28 6.52 8.44 -0.96
N ARG A 29 6.96 7.26 -1.39
CA ARG A 29 8.36 6.84 -1.32
C ARG A 29 8.79 6.13 -2.59
N SER A 30 10.10 5.92 -2.68
CA SER A 30 10.75 5.34 -3.84
C SER A 30 10.40 3.86 -4.03
N ALA A 31 10.13 3.48 -5.27
CA ALA A 31 9.93 2.10 -5.69
C ALA A 31 11.16 1.22 -5.45
N ARG A 32 10.91 -0.07 -5.27
CA ARG A 32 11.89 -1.14 -5.24
C ARG A 32 11.52 -2.20 -6.27
N SER A 33 12.44 -3.05 -6.62
CA SER A 33 12.32 -4.04 -7.71
C SER A 33 11.12 -4.99 -7.58
N TYR A 34 10.63 -5.24 -6.39
CA TYR A 34 9.48 -6.13 -6.15
C TYR A 34 8.11 -5.44 -6.25
N HIS A 35 8.03 -4.11 -6.13
CA HIS A 35 6.74 -3.39 -6.16
C HIS A 35 5.97 -3.58 -7.47
N PRO A 36 6.60 -3.46 -8.67
CA PRO A 36 5.89 -3.67 -9.92
C PRO A 36 5.26 -5.06 -10.03
N GLY A 37 5.95 -6.10 -9.52
CA GLY A 37 5.40 -7.45 -9.46
C GLY A 37 4.14 -7.54 -8.60
N ILE A 38 4.13 -6.92 -7.42
CA ILE A 38 2.96 -6.86 -6.55
C ILE A 38 1.80 -6.15 -7.27
N VAL A 39 2.06 -5.01 -7.89
CA VAL A 39 1.03 -4.23 -8.60
C VAL A 39 0.47 -5.00 -9.78
N ALA A 40 1.32 -5.67 -10.55
CA ALA A 40 0.92 -6.48 -11.71
C ALA A 40 -0.03 -7.65 -11.33
N GLU A 41 0.10 -8.21 -10.12
CA GLU A 41 -0.83 -9.21 -9.60
C GLU A 41 -2.27 -8.70 -9.43
N TYR A 42 -2.45 -7.38 -9.34
CA TYR A 42 -3.74 -6.73 -9.20
C TYR A 42 -4.20 -5.99 -10.46
N ASP A 43 -3.46 -6.13 -11.57
CA ASP A 43 -3.74 -5.40 -12.81
C ASP A 43 -3.85 -3.88 -12.57
N GLY A 44 -3.06 -3.38 -11.64
CA GLY A 44 -3.14 -2.01 -11.10
C GLY A 44 -2.24 -1.02 -11.82
N ILE A 45 -2.45 0.27 -11.51
CA ILE A 45 -1.55 1.37 -11.83
C ILE A 45 -0.64 1.59 -10.63
N PHE A 46 0.67 1.60 -10.85
CA PHE A 46 1.64 1.80 -9.77
C PHE A 46 1.98 3.28 -9.60
N PHE A 47 1.62 3.84 -8.46
CA PHE A 47 1.98 5.21 -8.12
C PHE A 47 3.05 5.26 -7.03
N HIS A 48 4.16 5.96 -7.31
CA HIS A 48 5.29 6.09 -6.39
C HIS A 48 6.02 7.43 -6.59
N HIS A 49 6.96 7.75 -5.69
CA HIS A 49 7.78 8.95 -5.82
C HIS A 49 9.26 8.58 -5.70
N GLY A 50 9.95 8.55 -6.86
CA GLY A 50 11.31 8.08 -7.01
C GLY A 50 11.42 6.55 -7.04
N HIS A 51 12.60 6.06 -7.31
CA HIS A 51 12.92 4.63 -7.38
C HIS A 51 14.39 4.38 -7.01
N SER A 52 14.72 3.14 -6.72
CA SER A 52 16.13 2.67 -6.72
C SER A 52 16.54 2.29 -8.14
N ASP A 53 17.83 2.37 -8.45
CA ASP A 53 18.35 1.95 -9.76
C ASP A 53 18.01 0.50 -10.10
N LEU A 54 17.93 -0.36 -9.08
CA LEU A 54 17.55 -1.76 -9.21
C LEU A 54 16.06 -1.97 -9.57
N ALA A 55 15.23 -0.96 -9.39
CA ALA A 55 13.81 -1.03 -9.74
C ALA A 55 13.56 -0.74 -11.24
N LEU A 56 14.43 0.03 -11.90
CA LEU A 56 14.22 0.48 -13.28
C LEU A 56 13.83 -0.62 -14.27
N PRO A 57 14.53 -1.79 -14.34
CA PRO A 57 14.16 -2.83 -15.30
C PRO A 57 12.77 -3.43 -15.07
N TYR A 58 12.21 -3.26 -13.87
CA TYR A 58 10.88 -3.77 -13.49
C TYR A 58 9.79 -2.72 -13.68
N LEU A 59 10.14 -1.43 -13.60
CA LEU A 59 9.22 -0.32 -13.88
C LEU A 59 8.96 -0.17 -15.38
N ASP A 60 9.95 -0.51 -16.21
CA ASP A 60 9.82 -0.52 -17.67
C ASP A 60 9.06 -1.75 -18.21
N ASP A 61 8.55 -2.63 -17.34
CA ASP A 61 7.80 -3.84 -17.72
C ASP A 61 6.38 -3.46 -18.19
N GLU A 62 5.98 -3.89 -19.38
CA GLU A 62 4.66 -3.64 -19.98
C GLU A 62 3.47 -4.12 -19.12
N ARG A 63 3.73 -4.94 -18.09
CA ARG A 63 2.69 -5.40 -17.17
C ARG A 63 2.36 -4.41 -16.07
N CYS A 64 3.14 -3.33 -15.93
CA CYS A 64 2.99 -2.33 -14.89
C CYS A 64 2.79 -0.94 -15.52
N ASP A 65 1.58 -0.42 -15.42
CA ASP A 65 1.32 0.99 -15.73
C ASP A 65 1.96 1.85 -14.64
N ASP A 66 3.17 2.40 -14.93
CA ASP A 66 3.97 3.13 -13.96
C ASP A 66 3.69 4.63 -13.99
N LEU A 67 3.30 5.17 -12.84
CA LEU A 67 3.06 6.59 -12.64
C LEU A 67 4.03 7.14 -11.59
N GLU A 68 5.14 7.70 -12.06
CA GLU A 68 6.19 8.22 -11.18
C GLU A 68 6.04 9.72 -10.90
N GLY A 69 6.06 10.11 -9.62
CA GLY A 69 5.87 11.48 -9.18
C GLY A 69 7.05 12.44 -9.41
N ILE A 70 8.27 11.93 -9.70
CA ILE A 70 9.48 12.76 -9.96
C ILE A 70 9.72 12.96 -11.44
N ALA A 71 9.57 11.91 -12.25
CA ALA A 71 10.12 11.78 -13.60
C ALA A 71 9.66 12.86 -14.59
N ASN A 72 8.64 13.59 -14.25
CA ASN A 72 8.15 14.66 -15.13
C ASN A 72 8.00 15.97 -14.34
N SER A 73 9.07 16.74 -14.31
CA SER A 73 9.03 18.11 -13.80
C SER A 73 7.85 18.86 -14.42
N GLY A 74 6.90 19.25 -13.60
CA GLY A 74 5.65 19.86 -14.03
C GLY A 74 4.42 18.95 -13.91
N TRP A 75 4.56 17.75 -13.40
CA TRP A 75 3.41 16.91 -13.03
C TRP A 75 2.85 17.31 -11.69
N PRO A 76 1.59 17.74 -11.62
CA PRO A 76 0.97 18.09 -10.35
C PRO A 76 0.41 16.85 -9.62
N ALA A 77 1.00 15.67 -9.85
CA ALA A 77 0.54 14.43 -9.23
C ALA A 77 0.83 14.36 -7.73
N VAL A 78 1.75 15.19 -7.25
CA VAL A 78 2.15 15.23 -5.85
C VAL A 78 2.07 16.65 -5.28
N PHE A 79 2.09 16.77 -3.97
CA PHE A 79 2.28 18.02 -3.24
C PHE A 79 3.14 17.79 -2.01
N GLU A 80 3.80 18.86 -1.55
CA GLU A 80 4.55 18.83 -0.31
C GLU A 80 3.65 19.23 0.86
N SER A 81 3.76 18.50 1.96
CA SER A 81 3.08 18.82 3.20
C SER A 81 4.07 19.45 4.17
N SER A 82 3.71 20.61 4.72
CA SER A 82 4.57 21.39 5.65
C SER A 82 4.60 20.83 7.07
N ASP A 83 3.73 19.87 7.39
CA ASP A 83 3.64 19.22 8.70
C ASP A 83 4.56 18.00 8.82
N HIS A 84 5.33 17.71 7.77
CA HIS A 84 6.28 16.60 7.72
C HIS A 84 7.68 17.06 7.36
N SER A 85 8.69 16.34 7.86
CA SER A 85 10.09 16.60 7.52
C SER A 85 10.41 16.26 6.06
N ALA A 86 11.42 16.90 5.50
CA ALA A 86 11.93 16.58 4.17
C ALA A 86 12.21 15.08 4.02
N GLY A 87 11.82 14.51 2.88
CA GLY A 87 11.87 13.08 2.61
C GLY A 87 10.65 12.28 3.12
N HIS A 88 9.80 12.88 3.95
CA HIS A 88 8.53 12.32 4.42
C HIS A 88 7.34 13.26 4.15
N ASN A 89 7.52 14.25 3.29
CA ASN A 89 6.58 15.34 3.06
C ASN A 89 5.87 15.28 1.69
N ILE A 90 6.07 14.21 0.92
CA ILE A 90 5.48 14.08 -0.42
C ILE A 90 4.18 13.28 -0.34
N PHE A 91 3.09 13.87 -0.77
CA PHE A 91 1.75 13.31 -0.73
C PHE A 91 1.03 13.45 -2.06
N THR A 92 -0.05 12.71 -2.22
CA THR A 92 -0.98 12.81 -3.34
C THR A 92 -2.43 12.74 -2.86
N ASN A 93 -3.37 12.86 -3.79
CA ASN A 93 -4.79 12.58 -3.60
C ASN A 93 -5.39 12.02 -4.90
N GLN A 94 -6.63 11.59 -4.84
CA GLN A 94 -7.33 11.00 -5.99
C GLN A 94 -7.35 11.93 -7.20
N GLU A 95 -7.74 13.19 -7.04
CA GLU A 95 -7.82 14.15 -8.15
C GLU A 95 -6.51 14.24 -8.93
N LYS A 96 -5.40 14.34 -8.21
CA LYS A 96 -4.06 14.46 -8.80
C LYS A 96 -3.64 13.20 -9.54
N VAL A 97 -3.88 12.03 -8.94
CA VAL A 97 -3.58 10.74 -9.57
C VAL A 97 -4.41 10.56 -10.83
N MET A 98 -5.73 10.69 -10.74
CA MET A 98 -6.65 10.46 -11.86
C MET A 98 -6.40 11.42 -13.04
N LYS A 99 -6.04 12.66 -12.76
CA LYS A 99 -5.64 13.61 -13.81
C LYS A 99 -4.40 13.17 -14.59
N GLN A 100 -3.45 12.52 -13.94
CA GLN A 100 -2.26 12.00 -14.62
C GLN A 100 -2.57 10.68 -15.35
N VAL A 101 -3.37 9.82 -14.77
CA VAL A 101 -3.88 8.60 -15.39
C VAL A 101 -4.55 8.93 -16.72
N GLU A 102 -5.45 9.90 -16.73
CA GLU A 102 -6.12 10.39 -17.95
C GLU A 102 -5.11 10.94 -18.97
N LYS A 103 -4.19 11.80 -18.53
CA LYS A 103 -3.17 12.42 -19.39
C LYS A 103 -2.26 11.40 -20.06
N LEU A 104 -1.93 10.31 -19.38
CA LEU A 104 -1.08 9.24 -19.89
C LEU A 104 -1.85 8.21 -20.73
N GLY A 105 -3.19 8.25 -20.65
CA GLY A 105 -4.04 7.29 -21.32
C GLY A 105 -3.99 5.89 -20.69
N PHE A 106 -3.67 5.82 -19.38
CA PHE A 106 -3.68 4.55 -18.68
C PHE A 106 -5.10 4.00 -18.56
N ARG A 107 -5.20 2.69 -18.64
CA ARG A 107 -6.45 1.98 -18.51
C ARG A 107 -6.94 2.02 -17.05
N THR A 108 -8.21 2.33 -16.84
CA THR A 108 -8.85 2.38 -15.51
C THR A 108 -9.77 1.19 -15.24
N GLU A 109 -10.01 0.37 -16.26
CA GLU A 109 -10.80 -0.87 -16.16
C GLU A 109 -9.86 -2.07 -16.11
N MET A 110 -10.19 -3.07 -15.30
CA MET A 110 -9.44 -4.32 -15.26
C MET A 110 -9.49 -5.05 -16.60
N LYS A 111 -8.46 -5.81 -16.92
CA LYS A 111 -8.46 -6.71 -18.10
C LYS A 111 -9.60 -7.71 -18.00
N GLN A 112 -10.21 -8.05 -19.13
CA GLN A 112 -11.35 -8.99 -19.16
C GLN A 112 -10.98 -10.40 -18.69
N ASP A 113 -9.72 -10.79 -18.84
CA ASP A 113 -9.17 -12.08 -18.42
C ASP A 113 -8.47 -12.04 -17.06
N TYR A 114 -8.59 -10.91 -16.34
CA TYR A 114 -8.01 -10.78 -15.02
C TYR A 114 -8.62 -11.76 -14.02
N THR A 115 -7.76 -12.48 -13.32
CA THR A 115 -8.14 -13.39 -12.25
C THR A 115 -7.69 -12.82 -10.90
N TYR A 116 -8.63 -12.60 -10.00
CA TYR A 116 -8.32 -12.10 -8.66
C TYR A 116 -7.36 -13.01 -7.91
N LYS A 117 -6.31 -12.41 -7.33
CA LYS A 117 -5.32 -13.14 -6.51
C LYS A 117 -5.96 -13.83 -5.31
N PHE A 118 -6.91 -13.18 -4.68
CA PHE A 118 -7.62 -13.71 -3.51
C PHE A 118 -9.11 -13.86 -3.79
N GLN A 119 -9.68 -14.93 -3.23
CA GLN A 119 -11.12 -15.09 -3.19
C GLN A 119 -11.60 -14.69 -1.78
N PHE A 120 -12.40 -13.65 -1.73
CA PHE A 120 -12.96 -13.18 -0.47
C PHE A 120 -14.34 -13.80 -0.21
N ALA A 121 -14.61 -14.15 1.04
CA ALA A 121 -15.95 -14.48 1.47
C ALA A 121 -16.87 -13.25 1.38
N LYS A 122 -18.18 -13.48 1.31
CA LYS A 122 -19.14 -12.39 1.47
C LYS A 122 -18.99 -11.77 2.87
N THR A 123 -19.25 -10.48 2.99
CA THR A 123 -19.13 -9.73 4.25
C THR A 123 -19.90 -10.36 5.43
N SER A 124 -20.95 -11.12 5.14
CA SER A 124 -21.73 -11.82 6.16
C SER A 124 -21.20 -13.22 6.52
N GLU A 125 -20.17 -13.70 5.85
CA GLU A 125 -19.62 -15.04 6.01
C GLU A 125 -18.28 -14.96 6.77
N LYS A 126 -18.18 -15.72 7.86
CA LYS A 126 -16.92 -15.94 8.56
C LYS A 126 -16.34 -17.27 8.10
N ILE A 127 -15.20 -17.24 7.41
CA ILE A 127 -14.45 -18.47 7.09
C ILE A 127 -13.50 -18.77 8.24
N VAL A 128 -13.64 -19.96 8.81
CA VAL A 128 -12.68 -20.50 9.76
C VAL A 128 -11.96 -21.65 9.06
N PRO A 129 -10.63 -21.55 8.83
CA PRO A 129 -9.86 -22.63 8.21
C PRO A 129 -9.95 -23.91 9.03
N GLU A 130 -10.17 -25.05 8.37
CA GLU A 130 -10.15 -26.36 9.03
C GLU A 130 -8.76 -26.64 9.62
N GLY A 131 -8.69 -27.04 10.89
CA GLY A 131 -7.43 -27.28 11.59
C GLY A 131 -6.64 -26.01 11.98
N GLY A 132 -7.23 -24.83 11.79
CA GLY A 132 -6.64 -23.58 12.23
C GLY A 132 -6.55 -23.46 13.76
N GLN A 133 -5.64 -22.62 14.23
CA GLN A 133 -5.49 -22.27 15.64
C GLN A 133 -5.77 -20.78 15.82
N ASP A 134 -6.23 -20.41 17.01
CA ASP A 134 -6.43 -18.99 17.36
C ASP A 134 -5.10 -18.23 17.34
N ALA A 135 -5.08 -17.14 16.61
CA ALA A 135 -3.94 -16.23 16.54
C ALA A 135 -4.31 -14.87 17.15
N ASN A 136 -4.22 -14.77 18.46
CA ASN A 136 -4.51 -13.50 19.17
C ASN A 136 -3.45 -12.43 18.95
N LYS A 137 -2.25 -12.83 18.54
CA LYS A 137 -1.16 -11.93 18.19
C LYS A 137 -0.37 -12.50 17.03
N VAL A 138 -0.11 -11.66 16.04
CA VAL A 138 0.76 -11.95 14.88
C VAL A 138 1.92 -10.97 14.90
N SER A 139 3.13 -11.46 15.14
CA SER A 139 4.36 -10.64 15.16
C SER A 139 5.19 -10.90 13.92
N ILE A 140 5.64 -9.84 13.27
CA ILE A 140 6.48 -9.90 12.08
C ILE A 140 7.93 -9.64 12.50
N GLY A 141 8.86 -10.47 12.04
CA GLY A 141 10.26 -10.46 12.46
C GLY A 141 11.11 -9.28 11.92
N TYR A 142 10.53 -8.13 11.60
CA TYR A 142 11.28 -6.97 11.16
C TYR A 142 11.95 -6.26 12.33
N THR A 143 13.24 -5.97 12.20
CA THR A 143 14.11 -5.58 13.32
C THR A 143 14.05 -4.10 13.66
N GLN A 144 13.53 -3.24 12.77
CA GLN A 144 13.51 -1.81 13.03
C GLN A 144 12.18 -1.31 13.56
N ASN A 145 11.08 -1.69 12.93
CA ASN A 145 9.75 -1.20 13.28
C ASN A 145 8.93 -2.17 14.13
N HIS A 146 9.42 -3.40 14.36
CA HIS A 146 8.80 -4.44 15.18
C HIS A 146 7.28 -4.54 14.99
N PRO A 147 6.77 -4.71 13.76
CA PRO A 147 5.34 -4.66 13.54
C PRO A 147 4.67 -5.91 14.11
N TYR A 148 3.54 -5.69 14.75
CA TYR A 148 2.68 -6.77 15.18
C TYR A 148 1.21 -6.35 15.13
N PHE A 149 0.35 -7.35 15.17
CA PHE A 149 -1.10 -7.20 15.17
C PHE A 149 -1.68 -7.94 16.36
N GLU A 150 -2.61 -7.31 17.07
CA GLU A 150 -3.36 -7.91 18.17
C GLU A 150 -4.84 -7.99 17.82
N TYR A 151 -5.41 -9.18 18.00
CA TYR A 151 -6.82 -9.43 17.75
C TYR A 151 -7.69 -8.85 18.87
N ASN A 152 -8.72 -8.12 18.50
CA ASN A 152 -9.75 -7.65 19.39
C ASN A 152 -11.04 -8.45 19.13
N ALA A 153 -11.46 -9.22 20.15
CA ALA A 153 -12.65 -10.07 20.06
C ALA A 153 -13.97 -9.28 20.06
N GLU A 154 -13.96 -8.01 20.48
CA GLU A 154 -15.17 -7.17 20.54
C GLU A 154 -15.65 -6.78 19.13
N ASP A 155 -14.72 -6.49 18.22
CA ASP A 155 -15.03 -6.09 16.84
C ASP A 155 -14.51 -7.07 15.78
N GLY A 156 -13.75 -8.09 16.19
CA GLY A 156 -13.23 -9.12 15.31
C GLY A 156 -12.09 -8.70 14.39
N ARG A 157 -11.36 -7.66 14.75
CA ARG A 157 -10.31 -7.06 13.93
C ARG A 157 -8.93 -7.18 14.57
N TYR A 158 -7.88 -7.09 13.73
CA TYR A 158 -6.49 -7.03 14.16
C TYR A 158 -6.01 -5.58 14.17
N TYR A 159 -5.58 -5.11 15.33
CA TYR A 159 -5.04 -3.77 15.54
C TYR A 159 -3.53 -3.75 15.34
N ARG A 160 -3.05 -2.86 14.47
CA ARG A 160 -1.64 -2.78 14.12
C ARG A 160 -0.84 -1.94 15.10
N TYR A 161 0.35 -2.44 15.42
CA TYR A 161 1.40 -1.76 16.19
C TYR A 161 2.67 -1.68 15.34
N ALA A 162 3.44 -0.62 15.54
CA ALA A 162 4.77 -0.44 14.97
C ALA A 162 5.60 0.44 15.90
N PHE A 163 6.91 0.21 15.98
CA PHE A 163 7.80 0.91 16.92
C PHE A 163 7.31 0.84 18.37
N ASP A 164 6.79 -0.33 18.77
CA ASP A 164 6.21 -0.61 20.09
C ASP A 164 5.06 0.31 20.51
N LYS A 165 4.38 0.91 19.54
CA LYS A 165 3.24 1.82 19.75
C LYS A 165 2.08 1.46 18.83
N ALA A 166 0.87 1.84 19.22
CA ALA A 166 -0.28 1.82 18.34
C ALA A 166 0.02 2.62 17.07
N HIS A 167 -0.20 2.00 15.90
CA HIS A 167 -0.05 2.69 14.63
C HIS A 167 -1.30 3.50 14.33
N ILE A 168 -1.19 4.81 14.46
CA ILE A 168 -2.32 5.74 14.27
C ILE A 168 -2.32 6.26 12.83
N ASP A 169 -3.46 6.18 12.19
CA ASP A 169 -3.71 6.85 10.92
C ASP A 169 -3.97 8.35 11.19
N GLN A 170 -3.09 9.20 10.68
CA GLN A 170 -3.16 10.64 10.90
C GLN A 170 -4.36 11.31 10.21
N ALA A 171 -4.98 10.65 9.23
CA ALA A 171 -6.15 11.19 8.56
C ALA A 171 -7.41 11.18 9.43
N ASN A 172 -7.48 10.27 10.40
CA ASN A 172 -8.68 10.07 11.21
C ASN A 172 -8.42 9.87 12.70
N ASP A 173 -7.15 9.96 13.14
CA ASP A 173 -6.69 9.76 14.52
C ASP A 173 -7.08 8.40 15.13
N LYS A 174 -7.30 7.39 14.29
CA LYS A 174 -7.65 6.04 14.74
C LYS A 174 -6.48 5.07 14.55
N GLN A 175 -6.41 4.08 15.41
CA GLN A 175 -5.46 2.99 15.22
C GLN A 175 -5.82 2.19 13.97
N VAL A 176 -4.81 1.90 13.15
CA VAL A 176 -4.96 1.03 11.97
C VAL A 176 -5.44 -0.34 12.42
N ALA A 177 -6.56 -0.78 11.87
CA ALA A 177 -7.15 -2.08 12.13
C ALA A 177 -7.56 -2.76 10.82
N VAL A 178 -7.31 -4.06 10.73
CA VAL A 178 -7.56 -4.87 9.53
C VAL A 178 -8.35 -6.12 9.88
N ASP A 179 -9.09 -6.64 8.90
CA ASP A 179 -9.91 -7.84 9.11
C ASP A 179 -9.08 -9.12 8.94
N ASN A 180 -7.99 -9.07 8.18
CA ASN A 180 -7.12 -10.22 7.92
C ASN A 180 -5.65 -9.80 7.95
N VAL A 181 -4.80 -10.71 8.43
CA VAL A 181 -3.34 -10.61 8.35
C VAL A 181 -2.82 -11.83 7.62
N ILE A 182 -2.11 -11.61 6.52
CA ILE A 182 -1.48 -12.68 5.73
C ILE A 182 0.03 -12.50 5.85
N VAL A 183 0.73 -13.57 6.18
CA VAL A 183 2.20 -13.61 6.28
C VAL A 183 2.69 -14.67 5.30
N GLU A 184 3.54 -14.28 4.37
CA GLU A 184 4.17 -15.15 3.37
C GLU A 184 5.67 -15.31 3.64
#